data_fb212facd35583cc82b9c700f732a410
#
_entry.id   fb212facd35583cc82b9c700f732a410
#
_cell.length_a   1.000
_cell.length_b   1.000
_cell.length_c   1.000
_cell.angle_alpha   90.00
_cell.angle_beta   90.00
_cell.angle_gamma   90.00
#
_symmetry.space_group_name_H-M   'P 1'
#
loop_
_entity.id
_entity.type
_entity.pdbx_description
1 polymer ?
#
loop_
_entity_poly.entity_id
_entity_poly.type
_entity_poly.pdbx_seq_one_letter_code
_entity_poly.pdbx_strand_id
1 'polypeptide(L)'
;MNFSFSDEEKAFREEVREFLASVLTPDMKRAQGMTPSVFSDKEISDPWHRALASKGWAAPGWPPEAGGPTWTPAQRWIFATECAKAGAPSVSPMGVAMVGPVIIKFGTPEQKAKYLPRILNGEDYWCQGYSEPGSGSDLASLKTRAVRDGDHYVINGTKIWTTHAHHANMMFALVRTDDTGRKQEGISFILIDMTSPGITIRPILTIGGDHEVNQVFFDDVRVPVENRIGEEGLGWTYGKYLLEFERGGGIAAARLRRGLQHVIELANGEAPGQPIDDPALAMKISEIEIDIDALELTELRIMSALQTGQNPGAVSSLLKLRNSEIKQAITRLAVDVLGYDALVWEPTRPLYGLNRATLPEIELPVVPEYLNSRAFTIFGGSSEVQRDIIAKLMVGL
;
A
#
# COMPACT_ATOMS: atom_id res chain seq x y z
N MET A 1 -2.34 13.03 28.40
CA MET A 1 -2.90 12.26 27.28
C MET A 1 -3.37 10.94 27.88
N ASN A 2 -4.64 10.57 27.72
CA ASN A 2 -5.15 9.30 28.21
C ASN A 2 -5.19 8.32 27.01
N PHE A 3 -4.43 7.23 27.08
CA PHE A 3 -4.36 6.21 26.04
C PHE A 3 -5.30 5.01 26.32
N SER A 4 -6.15 5.08 27.36
CA SER A 4 -7.13 4.03 27.61
C SER A 4 -8.32 4.14 26.66
N PHE A 5 -8.70 3.02 26.07
CA PHE A 5 -9.89 2.92 25.25
C PHE A 5 -11.17 2.97 26.09
N SER A 6 -12.20 3.61 25.57
CA SER A 6 -13.54 3.58 26.14
C SER A 6 -14.13 2.17 26.13
N ASP A 7 -15.22 1.95 26.85
CA ASP A 7 -15.88 0.63 26.85
C ASP A 7 -16.51 0.31 25.49
N GLU A 8 -16.96 1.32 24.72
CA GLU A 8 -17.43 1.16 23.35
C GLU A 8 -16.29 0.74 22.41
N GLU A 9 -15.10 1.35 22.56
CA GLU A 9 -13.91 1.01 21.77
C GLU A 9 -13.38 -0.39 22.10
N LYS A 10 -13.48 -0.81 23.37
CA LYS A 10 -13.16 -2.19 23.79
C LYS A 10 -14.16 -3.18 23.21
N ALA A 11 -15.46 -2.89 23.26
CA ALA A 11 -16.50 -3.72 22.64
C ALA A 11 -16.29 -3.86 21.12
N PHE A 12 -16.00 -2.76 20.44
CA PHE A 12 -15.67 -2.77 19.03
C PHE A 12 -14.42 -3.62 18.72
N ARG A 13 -13.40 -3.56 19.58
CA ARG A 13 -12.22 -4.41 19.44
C ARG A 13 -12.58 -5.91 19.48
N GLU A 14 -13.45 -6.31 20.39
CA GLU A 14 -13.89 -7.71 20.48
C GLU A 14 -14.72 -8.10 19.24
N GLU A 15 -15.61 -7.22 18.75
CA GLU A 15 -16.33 -7.45 17.49
C GLU A 15 -15.39 -7.69 16.32
N VAL A 16 -14.32 -6.89 16.22
CA VAL A 16 -13.29 -7.07 15.19
C VAL A 16 -12.58 -8.42 15.35
N ARG A 17 -12.21 -8.81 16.54
CA ARG A 17 -11.55 -10.11 16.82
C ARG A 17 -12.43 -11.30 16.48
N GLU A 18 -13.71 -11.25 16.84
CA GLU A 18 -14.69 -12.29 16.50
C GLU A 18 -14.86 -12.41 14.98
N PHE A 19 -14.98 -11.29 14.29
CA PHE A 19 -15.04 -11.27 12.83
C PHE A 19 -13.78 -11.89 12.22
N LEU A 20 -12.58 -11.46 12.64
CA LEU A 20 -11.31 -12.00 12.15
C LEU A 20 -11.20 -13.51 12.40
N ALA A 21 -11.61 -14.00 13.57
CA ALA A 21 -11.62 -15.41 13.89
C ALA A 21 -12.58 -16.22 13.02
N SER A 22 -13.69 -15.61 12.59
CA SER A 22 -14.70 -16.27 11.74
C SER A 22 -14.31 -16.38 10.27
N VAL A 23 -13.46 -15.45 9.75
CA VAL A 23 -13.17 -15.37 8.30
C VAL A 23 -11.73 -15.69 7.92
N LEU A 24 -10.76 -15.49 8.81
CA LEU A 24 -9.35 -15.76 8.53
C LEU A 24 -9.02 -17.24 8.69
N THR A 25 -8.95 -17.95 7.59
CA THR A 25 -8.53 -19.35 7.59
C THR A 25 -7.02 -19.49 7.84
N PRO A 26 -6.55 -20.64 8.34
CA PRO A 26 -5.11 -20.95 8.43
C PRO A 26 -4.38 -20.78 7.09
N ASP A 27 -5.01 -21.22 5.99
CA ASP A 27 -4.43 -21.10 4.64
C ASP A 27 -4.26 -19.63 4.21
N MET A 28 -5.23 -18.76 4.50
CA MET A 28 -5.09 -17.31 4.21
C MET A 28 -3.93 -16.69 4.98
N LYS A 29 -3.77 -17.03 6.26
CA LYS A 29 -2.68 -16.52 7.11
C LYS A 29 -1.32 -17.03 6.61
N ARG A 30 -1.26 -18.32 6.25
CA ARG A 30 -0.07 -18.95 5.67
C ARG A 30 0.30 -18.27 4.35
N ALA A 31 -0.64 -18.15 3.41
CA ALA A 31 -0.40 -17.52 2.13
C ALA A 31 0.07 -16.06 2.27
N GLN A 32 -0.52 -15.30 3.20
CA GLN A 32 -0.07 -13.96 3.52
C GLN A 32 1.36 -13.95 4.07
N GLY A 33 1.73 -14.90 4.92
CA GLY A 33 3.09 -15.04 5.44
C GLY A 33 4.13 -15.37 4.37
N MET A 34 3.73 -16.04 3.29
CA MET A 34 4.59 -16.40 2.15
C MET A 34 4.77 -15.26 1.12
N THR A 35 4.05 -14.15 1.26
CA THR A 35 4.06 -13.04 0.31
C THR A 35 5.10 -11.99 0.69
N PRO A 36 6.23 -11.87 -0.03
CA PRO A 36 7.25 -10.86 0.26
C PRO A 36 6.94 -9.49 -0.37
N SER A 37 5.90 -9.42 -1.20
CA SER A 37 5.47 -8.24 -1.93
C SER A 37 4.92 -7.15 -0.99
N VAL A 38 4.83 -5.90 -1.50
CA VAL A 38 4.29 -4.75 -0.75
C VAL A 38 2.81 -4.96 -0.41
N PHE A 39 2.07 -5.59 -1.33
CA PHE A 39 0.65 -5.90 -1.17
C PHE A 39 0.43 -7.40 -1.27
N SER A 40 -0.64 -7.87 -0.63
CA SER A 40 -1.08 -9.26 -0.77
C SER A 40 -1.45 -9.56 -2.22
N ASP A 41 -1.09 -10.74 -2.71
CA ASP A 41 -1.50 -11.20 -4.04
C ASP A 41 -3.02 -11.19 -4.19
N LYS A 42 -3.48 -11.03 -5.43
CA LYS A 42 -4.91 -10.96 -5.74
C LYS A 42 -5.68 -12.19 -5.25
N GLU A 43 -5.10 -13.38 -5.37
CA GLU A 43 -5.70 -14.64 -4.92
C GLU A 43 -5.97 -14.66 -3.40
N ILE A 44 -5.16 -13.94 -2.62
CA ILE A 44 -5.30 -13.83 -1.16
C ILE A 44 -6.20 -12.64 -0.81
N SER A 45 -6.00 -11.51 -1.49
CA SER A 45 -6.69 -10.26 -1.17
C SER A 45 -8.17 -10.25 -1.58
N ASP A 46 -8.56 -10.90 -2.68
CA ASP A 46 -9.95 -10.91 -3.16
C ASP A 46 -10.93 -11.58 -2.20
N PRO A 47 -10.69 -12.80 -1.68
CA PRO A 47 -11.57 -13.41 -0.68
C PRO A 47 -11.69 -12.56 0.59
N TRP A 48 -10.59 -11.96 1.03
CA TRP A 48 -10.56 -11.06 2.16
C TRP A 48 -11.35 -9.77 1.91
N HIS A 49 -11.16 -9.13 0.74
CA HIS A 49 -11.92 -7.95 0.36
C HIS A 49 -13.43 -8.22 0.34
N ARG A 50 -13.86 -9.36 -0.24
CA ARG A 50 -15.27 -9.76 -0.25
C ARG A 50 -15.83 -9.98 1.16
N ALA A 51 -15.07 -10.58 2.06
CA ALA A 51 -15.48 -10.75 3.45
C ALA A 51 -15.68 -9.40 4.15
N LEU A 52 -14.76 -8.44 3.93
CA LEU A 52 -14.91 -7.07 4.43
C LEU A 52 -16.10 -6.34 3.81
N ALA A 53 -16.31 -6.48 2.51
CA ALA A 53 -17.42 -5.87 1.79
C ALA A 53 -18.78 -6.37 2.34
N SER A 54 -18.92 -7.67 2.59
CA SER A 54 -20.14 -8.26 3.15
C SER A 54 -20.48 -7.73 4.56
N LYS A 55 -19.46 -7.30 5.33
CA LYS A 55 -19.61 -6.68 6.66
C LYS A 55 -19.76 -5.16 6.57
N GLY A 56 -19.57 -4.54 5.38
CA GLY A 56 -19.54 -3.09 5.20
C GLY A 56 -18.24 -2.43 5.67
N TRP A 57 -17.14 -3.19 5.76
CA TRP A 57 -15.86 -2.77 6.32
C TRP A 57 -14.73 -2.61 5.30
N ALA A 58 -15.05 -2.70 3.99
CA ALA A 58 -14.04 -2.67 2.93
C ALA A 58 -13.29 -1.33 2.83
N ALA A 59 -13.95 -0.22 3.13
CA ALA A 59 -13.37 1.12 3.02
C ALA A 59 -13.52 1.94 4.32
N PRO A 60 -12.73 1.62 5.37
CA PRO A 60 -12.83 2.24 6.70
C PRO A 60 -12.65 3.77 6.71
N GLY A 61 -11.97 4.31 5.71
CA GLY A 61 -11.69 5.75 5.59
C GLY A 61 -12.72 6.54 4.81
N TRP A 62 -13.71 5.88 4.18
CA TRP A 62 -14.70 6.57 3.37
C TRP A 62 -15.83 7.15 4.23
N PRO A 63 -16.43 8.28 3.81
CA PRO A 63 -17.60 8.81 4.48
C PRO A 63 -18.84 7.92 4.21
N PRO A 64 -19.84 7.91 5.10
CA PRO A 64 -20.99 7.02 5.01
C PRO A 64 -21.78 7.16 3.71
N GLU A 65 -21.90 8.38 3.18
CA GLU A 65 -22.60 8.66 1.91
C GLU A 65 -21.89 8.02 0.70
N ALA A 66 -20.63 7.63 0.84
CA ALA A 66 -19.89 6.90 -0.17
C ALA A 66 -19.79 5.40 0.14
N GLY A 67 -20.51 4.92 1.15
CA GLY A 67 -20.55 3.50 1.55
C GLY A 67 -19.50 3.08 2.57
N GLY A 68 -18.81 4.02 3.19
CA GLY A 68 -17.90 3.73 4.30
C GLY A 68 -18.63 3.52 5.64
N PRO A 69 -18.03 2.83 6.61
CA PRO A 69 -18.60 2.72 7.94
C PRO A 69 -18.47 4.05 8.72
N THR A 70 -19.38 4.29 9.67
CA THR A 70 -19.35 5.45 10.56
C THR A 70 -18.32 5.30 11.68
N TRP A 71 -17.10 4.95 11.34
CA TRP A 71 -16.07 4.72 12.34
C TRP A 71 -15.32 5.99 12.75
N THR A 72 -15.10 6.11 14.04
CA THR A 72 -14.16 7.10 14.58
C THR A 72 -12.72 6.80 14.16
N PRO A 73 -11.81 7.77 14.22
CA PRO A 73 -10.38 7.51 14.02
C PRO A 73 -9.83 6.40 14.92
N ALA A 74 -10.30 6.31 16.17
CA ALA A 74 -9.92 5.26 17.11
C ALA A 74 -10.37 3.86 16.66
N GLN A 75 -11.62 3.74 16.20
CA GLN A 75 -12.12 2.46 15.66
C GLN A 75 -11.35 2.04 14.41
N ARG A 76 -10.99 2.97 13.52
CA ARG A 76 -10.14 2.67 12.36
C ARG A 76 -8.77 2.18 12.77
N TRP A 77 -8.17 2.78 13.79
CA TRP A 77 -6.88 2.34 14.33
C TRP A 77 -7.00 0.95 14.97
N ILE A 78 -8.03 0.70 15.79
CA ILE A 78 -8.30 -0.61 16.39
C ILE A 78 -8.44 -1.67 15.30
N PHE A 79 -9.28 -1.45 14.31
CA PHE A 79 -9.49 -2.39 13.20
C PHE A 79 -8.17 -2.74 12.48
N ALA A 80 -7.42 -1.74 12.06
CA ALA A 80 -6.16 -1.97 11.34
C ALA A 80 -5.11 -2.67 12.22
N THR A 81 -5.06 -2.35 13.51
CA THR A 81 -4.16 -2.98 14.48
C THR A 81 -4.53 -4.45 14.71
N GLU A 82 -5.80 -4.77 14.92
CA GLU A 82 -6.24 -6.15 15.13
C GLU A 82 -6.09 -6.98 13.85
N CYS A 83 -6.35 -6.41 12.65
CA CYS A 83 -6.05 -7.06 11.37
C CYS A 83 -4.56 -7.42 11.24
N ALA A 84 -3.67 -6.47 11.55
CA ALA A 84 -2.22 -6.71 11.48
C ALA A 84 -1.78 -7.81 12.46
N LYS A 85 -2.26 -7.77 13.72
CA LYS A 85 -1.97 -8.79 14.74
C LYS A 85 -2.46 -10.17 14.34
N ALA A 86 -3.63 -10.25 13.72
CA ALA A 86 -4.20 -11.52 13.28
C ALA A 86 -3.54 -12.10 12.02
N GLY A 87 -2.64 -11.34 11.36
CA GLY A 87 -2.04 -11.73 10.09
C GLY A 87 -3.03 -11.68 8.94
N ALA A 88 -4.01 -10.77 8.98
CA ALA A 88 -4.96 -10.60 7.90
C ALA A 88 -4.26 -10.08 6.63
N PRO A 89 -4.71 -10.54 5.44
CA PRO A 89 -4.25 -9.98 4.17
C PRO A 89 -4.52 -8.47 4.07
N SER A 90 -3.78 -7.77 3.23
CA SER A 90 -4.10 -6.39 2.89
C SER A 90 -5.06 -6.35 1.71
N VAL A 91 -6.12 -5.54 1.80
CA VAL A 91 -6.88 -5.14 0.60
C VAL A 91 -5.97 -4.27 -0.27
N SER A 92 -6.05 -4.44 -1.60
CA SER A 92 -5.32 -3.55 -2.51
C SER A 92 -5.68 -2.08 -2.24
N PRO A 93 -4.74 -1.22 -1.88
CA PRO A 93 -5.05 0.17 -1.53
C PRO A 93 -5.43 1.01 -2.74
N MET A 94 -5.13 0.55 -3.95
CA MET A 94 -5.30 1.31 -5.19
C MET A 94 -6.75 1.77 -5.41
N GLY A 95 -7.72 0.89 -5.12
CA GLY A 95 -9.15 1.24 -5.16
C GLY A 95 -9.57 2.05 -3.95
N VAL A 96 -9.55 1.41 -2.78
CA VAL A 96 -10.19 1.93 -1.56
C VAL A 96 -9.44 3.09 -0.90
N ALA A 97 -8.11 3.11 -0.94
CA ALA A 97 -7.33 4.14 -0.25
C ALA A 97 -6.78 5.23 -1.20
N MET A 98 -6.73 5.00 -2.50
CA MET A 98 -6.14 5.94 -3.46
C MET A 98 -7.18 6.58 -4.39
N VAL A 99 -7.68 5.85 -5.40
CA VAL A 99 -8.60 6.43 -6.39
C VAL A 99 -9.98 6.73 -5.80
N GLY A 100 -10.47 5.92 -4.88
CA GLY A 100 -11.79 6.12 -4.26
C GLY A 100 -11.95 7.51 -3.61
N PRO A 101 -11.06 7.95 -2.72
CA PRO A 101 -11.09 9.31 -2.17
C PRO A 101 -11.06 10.42 -3.23
N VAL A 102 -10.33 10.22 -4.34
CA VAL A 102 -10.29 11.18 -5.46
C VAL A 102 -11.65 11.25 -6.16
N ILE A 103 -12.27 10.11 -6.44
CA ILE A 103 -13.60 10.03 -7.05
C ILE A 103 -14.65 10.65 -6.11
N ILE A 104 -14.59 10.35 -4.81
CA ILE A 104 -15.49 10.93 -3.79
C ILE A 104 -15.41 12.47 -3.81
N LYS A 105 -14.20 13.02 -3.87
CA LYS A 105 -13.99 14.47 -3.79
C LYS A 105 -14.25 15.20 -5.09
N PHE A 106 -13.79 14.65 -6.22
CA PHE A 106 -13.72 15.39 -7.50
C PHE A 106 -14.51 14.74 -8.64
N GLY A 107 -15.02 13.52 -8.44
CA GLY A 107 -15.83 12.82 -9.44
C GLY A 107 -17.22 13.40 -9.61
N THR A 108 -17.78 13.25 -10.82
CA THR A 108 -19.18 13.58 -11.09
C THR A 108 -20.12 12.60 -10.38
N PRO A 109 -21.43 12.93 -10.24
CA PRO A 109 -22.42 11.98 -9.70
C PRO A 109 -22.43 10.64 -10.43
N GLU A 110 -22.29 10.65 -11.77
CA GLU A 110 -22.28 9.46 -12.61
C GLU A 110 -21.02 8.62 -12.36
N GLN A 111 -19.85 9.26 -12.25
CA GLN A 111 -18.60 8.57 -11.90
C GLN A 111 -18.67 7.94 -10.52
N LYS A 112 -19.21 8.64 -9.52
CA LYS A 112 -19.42 8.11 -8.17
C LYS A 112 -20.34 6.89 -8.19
N ALA A 113 -21.49 7.00 -8.85
CA ALA A 113 -22.45 5.91 -8.97
C ALA A 113 -21.89 4.67 -9.69
N LYS A 114 -21.02 4.90 -10.70
CA LYS A 114 -20.40 3.83 -11.49
C LYS A 114 -19.28 3.11 -10.73
N TYR A 115 -18.36 3.84 -10.13
CA TYR A 115 -17.09 3.26 -9.66
C TYR A 115 -17.07 2.93 -8.17
N LEU A 116 -17.70 3.74 -7.30
CA LEU A 116 -17.58 3.53 -5.85
C LEU A 116 -18.16 2.19 -5.37
N PRO A 117 -19.35 1.74 -5.82
CA PRO A 117 -19.87 0.42 -5.43
C PRO A 117 -18.97 -0.72 -5.90
N ARG A 118 -18.40 -0.64 -7.10
CA ARG A 118 -17.53 -1.66 -7.69
C ARG A 118 -16.20 -1.76 -6.95
N ILE A 119 -15.66 -0.62 -6.47
CA ILE A 119 -14.47 -0.60 -5.60
C ILE A 119 -14.79 -1.27 -4.25
N LEU A 120 -15.92 -0.91 -3.62
CA LEU A 120 -16.33 -1.47 -2.32
C LEU A 120 -16.51 -2.99 -2.37
N ASN A 121 -17.13 -3.49 -3.44
CA ASN A 121 -17.41 -4.93 -3.61
C ASN A 121 -16.20 -5.74 -4.12
N GLY A 122 -15.08 -5.07 -4.48
CA GLY A 122 -13.92 -5.73 -5.07
C GLY A 122 -14.15 -6.24 -6.50
N GLU A 123 -15.14 -5.69 -7.22
CA GLU A 123 -15.38 -5.99 -8.63
C GLU A 123 -14.31 -5.37 -9.54
N ASP A 124 -13.85 -4.18 -9.20
CA ASP A 124 -12.78 -3.50 -9.90
C ASP A 124 -11.47 -3.61 -9.12
N TYR A 125 -10.47 -4.19 -9.78
CA TYR A 125 -9.11 -4.22 -9.29
C TYR A 125 -8.30 -3.10 -9.97
N TRP A 126 -7.82 -2.15 -9.19
CA TRP A 126 -7.19 -0.93 -9.68
C TRP A 126 -5.67 -1.01 -9.65
N CYS A 127 -5.02 -0.33 -10.62
CA CYS A 127 -3.60 -0.03 -10.57
C CYS A 127 -3.32 1.46 -10.80
N GLN A 128 -2.11 1.91 -10.44
CA GLN A 128 -1.68 3.30 -10.53
C GLN A 128 -0.73 3.52 -11.73
N GLY A 129 -1.12 4.39 -12.66
CA GLY A 129 -0.33 4.79 -13.82
C GLY A 129 0.32 6.16 -13.63
N TYR A 130 1.32 6.29 -12.73
CA TYR A 130 2.01 7.55 -12.45
C TYR A 130 3.40 7.59 -13.08
N SER A 131 4.34 6.85 -12.54
CA SER A 131 5.75 6.87 -12.94
C SER A 131 5.96 6.44 -14.40
N GLU A 132 6.97 7.04 -15.03
CA GLU A 132 7.43 6.70 -16.38
C GLU A 132 8.93 6.37 -16.35
N PRO A 133 9.51 5.73 -17.37
CA PRO A 133 10.94 5.42 -17.41
C PRO A 133 11.85 6.63 -17.16
N GLY A 134 11.42 7.83 -17.56
CA GLY A 134 12.15 9.09 -17.35
C GLY A 134 11.57 10.00 -16.27
N SER A 135 10.55 9.56 -15.51
CA SER A 135 9.79 10.43 -14.61
C SER A 135 9.30 9.66 -13.38
N GLY A 136 10.14 9.62 -12.34
CA GLY A 136 9.82 9.04 -11.03
C GLY A 136 9.62 10.13 -9.97
N SER A 137 10.67 10.53 -9.25
CA SER A 137 10.61 11.61 -8.24
C SER A 137 10.23 12.96 -8.85
N ASP A 138 10.69 13.30 -10.06
CA ASP A 138 10.19 14.43 -10.86
C ASP A 138 8.95 14.00 -11.67
N LEU A 139 7.89 13.59 -10.97
CA LEU A 139 6.66 13.09 -11.59
C LEU A 139 6.02 14.14 -12.52
N ALA A 140 6.18 15.42 -12.25
CA ALA A 140 5.64 16.49 -13.10
C ALA A 140 6.25 16.51 -14.52
N SER A 141 7.37 15.84 -14.75
CA SER A 141 8.01 15.70 -16.06
C SER A 141 7.44 14.57 -16.93
N LEU A 142 6.33 13.94 -16.50
CA LEU A 142 5.67 12.86 -17.27
C LEU A 142 5.32 13.28 -18.70
N LYS A 143 5.41 12.31 -19.63
CA LYS A 143 5.29 12.52 -21.08
C LYS A 143 4.19 11.70 -21.75
N THR A 144 3.59 10.72 -21.07
CA THR A 144 2.44 9.97 -21.62
C THR A 144 1.37 10.98 -22.02
N ARG A 145 1.10 11.10 -23.31
CA ARG A 145 0.17 12.09 -23.88
C ARG A 145 -1.24 11.54 -23.96
N ALA A 146 -2.20 12.43 -23.80
CA ALA A 146 -3.62 12.18 -24.05
C ALA A 146 -4.13 13.34 -24.93
N VAL A 147 -4.32 13.07 -26.23
CA VAL A 147 -4.80 14.04 -27.20
C VAL A 147 -6.30 13.86 -27.36
N ARG A 148 -7.06 14.95 -27.26
CA ARG A 148 -8.50 14.90 -27.43
C ARG A 148 -8.87 14.69 -28.90
N ASP A 149 -9.72 13.69 -29.16
CA ASP A 149 -10.29 13.35 -30.45
C ASP A 149 -11.81 13.16 -30.28
N GLY A 150 -12.56 14.21 -30.49
CA GLY A 150 -14.01 14.24 -30.29
C GLY A 150 -14.40 14.02 -28.83
N ASP A 151 -15.09 12.91 -28.58
CA ASP A 151 -15.55 12.45 -27.27
C ASP A 151 -14.59 11.50 -26.55
N HIS A 152 -13.36 11.30 -27.09
CA HIS A 152 -12.32 10.47 -26.54
C HIS A 152 -10.99 11.22 -26.37
N TYR A 153 -10.14 10.69 -25.48
CA TYR A 153 -8.71 10.92 -25.50
C TYR A 153 -8.02 9.76 -26.20
N VAL A 154 -7.03 10.03 -27.03
CA VAL A 154 -6.09 9.04 -27.59
C VAL A 154 -4.82 9.12 -26.77
N ILE A 155 -4.51 8.02 -26.06
CA ILE A 155 -3.40 7.97 -25.12
C ILE A 155 -2.23 7.20 -25.74
N ASN A 156 -1.04 7.81 -25.71
CA ASN A 156 0.21 7.25 -26.16
C ASN A 156 1.31 7.47 -25.13
N GLY A 157 2.08 6.43 -24.82
CA GLY A 157 3.19 6.52 -23.88
C GLY A 157 3.45 5.24 -23.10
N THR A 158 4.17 5.38 -21.99
CA THR A 158 4.59 4.23 -21.21
C THR A 158 4.60 4.57 -19.71
N LYS A 159 3.98 3.71 -18.91
CA LYS A 159 4.07 3.75 -17.44
C LYS A 159 4.97 2.62 -16.96
N ILE A 160 5.63 2.82 -15.82
CA ILE A 160 6.53 1.83 -15.22
C ILE A 160 6.31 1.73 -13.71
N TRP A 161 6.75 0.63 -13.13
CA TRP A 161 6.57 0.32 -11.71
C TRP A 161 5.09 0.22 -11.31
N THR A 162 4.24 -0.15 -12.27
CA THR A 162 2.79 -0.26 -12.04
C THR A 162 2.48 -1.55 -11.30
N THR A 163 2.30 -1.43 -9.98
CA THR A 163 2.01 -2.56 -9.11
C THR A 163 0.70 -3.22 -9.51
N HIS A 164 0.72 -4.55 -9.65
CA HIS A 164 -0.42 -5.41 -9.97
C HIS A 164 -1.17 -5.04 -11.27
N ALA A 165 -0.55 -4.34 -12.24
CA ALA A 165 -1.20 -4.03 -13.51
C ALA A 165 -1.69 -5.28 -14.25
N HIS A 166 -1.00 -6.41 -14.10
CA HIS A 166 -1.39 -7.70 -14.69
C HIS A 166 -2.65 -8.32 -14.07
N HIS A 167 -3.09 -7.83 -12.92
CA HIS A 167 -4.35 -8.20 -12.26
C HIS A 167 -5.45 -7.17 -12.45
N ALA A 168 -5.08 -5.94 -12.84
CA ALA A 168 -5.99 -4.81 -12.86
C ALA A 168 -6.88 -4.79 -14.08
N ASN A 169 -8.18 -4.52 -13.87
CA ASN A 169 -9.12 -4.18 -14.94
C ASN A 169 -9.32 -2.66 -15.06
N MET A 170 -8.88 -1.88 -14.08
CA MET A 170 -8.95 -0.41 -14.10
C MET A 170 -7.62 0.22 -13.70
N MET A 171 -7.29 1.35 -14.33
CA MET A 171 -6.15 2.18 -13.96
C MET A 171 -6.59 3.62 -13.71
N PHE A 172 -6.00 4.26 -12.69
CA PHE A 172 -6.01 5.71 -12.61
C PHE A 172 -4.62 6.24 -12.99
N ALA A 173 -4.59 7.17 -13.94
CA ALA A 173 -3.35 7.65 -14.53
C ALA A 173 -3.24 9.16 -14.55
N LEU A 174 -2.01 9.66 -14.39
CA LEU A 174 -1.65 11.03 -14.73
C LEU A 174 -1.07 11.05 -16.16
N VAL A 175 -1.66 11.89 -17.01
CA VAL A 175 -1.28 12.01 -18.42
C VAL A 175 -1.14 13.48 -18.82
N ARG A 176 -0.37 13.74 -19.87
CA ARG A 176 -0.14 15.08 -20.42
C ARG A 176 -1.21 15.41 -21.45
N THR A 177 -2.09 16.35 -21.13
CA THR A 177 -3.11 16.87 -22.06
C THR A 177 -2.71 18.21 -22.68
N ASP A 178 -1.81 18.97 -22.02
CA ASP A 178 -1.25 20.23 -22.52
C ASP A 178 0.22 20.37 -22.07
N ASP A 179 1.09 20.91 -22.92
CA ASP A 179 2.52 21.13 -22.66
C ASP A 179 2.96 22.59 -22.79
N THR A 180 2.00 23.54 -22.84
CA THR A 180 2.27 24.97 -23.06
C THR A 180 2.63 25.75 -21.79
N GLY A 181 2.34 25.20 -20.61
CA GLY A 181 2.55 25.85 -19.32
C GLY A 181 3.71 25.28 -18.49
N ARG A 182 3.63 25.50 -17.18
CA ARG A 182 4.56 24.87 -16.23
C ARG A 182 4.37 23.35 -16.23
N LYS A 183 5.40 22.57 -15.85
CA LYS A 183 5.36 21.09 -15.82
C LYS A 183 4.14 20.53 -15.09
N GLN A 184 3.67 21.21 -14.05
CA GLN A 184 2.51 20.79 -13.23
C GLN A 184 1.17 21.11 -13.88
N GLU A 185 1.15 22.08 -14.80
CA GLU A 185 -0.02 22.48 -15.58
C GLU A 185 -0.15 21.54 -16.79
N GLY A 186 -1.36 21.33 -17.28
CA GLY A 186 -1.62 20.44 -18.42
C GLY A 186 -1.48 18.94 -18.10
N ILE A 187 -1.42 18.55 -16.85
CA ILE A 187 -1.55 17.15 -16.42
C ILE A 187 -3.03 16.90 -16.09
N SER A 188 -3.61 15.84 -16.64
CA SER A 188 -4.98 15.41 -16.35
C SER A 188 -5.00 14.06 -15.63
N PHE A 189 -6.04 13.82 -14.84
CA PHE A 189 -6.27 12.57 -14.12
C PHE A 189 -7.36 11.79 -14.85
N ILE A 190 -7.01 10.61 -15.41
CA ILE A 190 -7.90 9.83 -16.27
C ILE A 190 -8.04 8.40 -15.71
N LEU A 191 -9.27 7.87 -15.76
CA LEU A 191 -9.58 6.48 -15.44
C LEU A 191 -9.58 5.68 -16.75
N ILE A 192 -8.77 4.63 -16.79
CA ILE A 192 -8.53 3.81 -18.01
C ILE A 192 -9.02 2.39 -17.73
N ASP A 193 -9.83 1.86 -18.65
CA ASP A 193 -10.15 0.44 -18.70
C ASP A 193 -8.94 -0.30 -19.25
N MET A 194 -8.34 -1.18 -18.45
CA MET A 194 -7.14 -1.94 -18.81
C MET A 194 -7.38 -3.03 -19.86
N THR A 195 -8.64 -3.29 -20.21
CA THR A 195 -9.00 -4.20 -21.30
C THR A 195 -9.08 -3.51 -22.65
N SER A 196 -8.87 -2.17 -22.70
CA SER A 196 -8.90 -1.38 -23.92
C SER A 196 -7.85 -1.85 -24.93
N PRO A 197 -8.18 -1.92 -26.25
CA PRO A 197 -7.20 -2.18 -27.29
C PRO A 197 -6.03 -1.19 -27.24
N GLY A 198 -4.83 -1.66 -27.57
CA GLY A 198 -3.61 -0.84 -27.56
C GLY A 198 -2.85 -0.84 -26.23
N ILE A 199 -3.35 -1.49 -25.19
CA ILE A 199 -2.64 -1.66 -23.91
C ILE A 199 -1.81 -2.94 -23.95
N THR A 200 -0.52 -2.82 -23.65
CA THR A 200 0.39 -3.97 -23.48
C THR A 200 1.03 -3.89 -22.11
N ILE A 201 0.96 -4.99 -21.35
CA ILE A 201 1.56 -5.11 -20.02
C ILE A 201 2.76 -6.04 -20.10
N ARG A 202 3.91 -5.59 -19.59
CA ARG A 202 5.12 -6.43 -19.49
C ARG A 202 5.55 -6.55 -18.03
N PRO A 203 5.83 -7.78 -17.56
CA PRO A 203 6.28 -8.01 -16.21
C PRO A 203 7.67 -7.41 -15.97
N ILE A 204 7.88 -6.93 -14.75
CA ILE A 204 9.20 -6.63 -14.20
C ILE A 204 9.40 -7.57 -13.03
N LEU A 205 10.35 -8.49 -13.15
CA LEU A 205 10.74 -9.34 -12.03
C LEU A 205 11.61 -8.51 -11.08
N THR A 206 11.24 -8.47 -9.83
CA THR A 206 12.00 -7.73 -8.80
C THR A 206 13.25 -8.52 -8.41
N ILE A 207 14.17 -7.88 -7.71
CA ILE A 207 15.33 -8.56 -7.13
C ILE A 207 14.93 -9.64 -6.12
N GLY A 208 13.74 -9.56 -5.53
CA GLY A 208 13.13 -10.60 -4.68
C GLY A 208 12.62 -11.82 -5.44
N GLY A 209 12.64 -11.78 -6.78
CA GLY A 209 12.21 -12.88 -7.64
C GLY A 209 10.71 -12.86 -7.98
N ASP A 210 9.94 -11.93 -7.43
CA ASP A 210 8.50 -11.86 -7.60
C ASP A 210 8.08 -10.94 -8.75
N HIS A 211 6.96 -11.27 -9.39
CA HIS A 211 6.29 -10.42 -10.37
C HIS A 211 5.24 -9.55 -9.67
N GLU A 212 5.66 -8.43 -9.13
CA GLU A 212 4.78 -7.46 -8.46
C GLU A 212 4.47 -6.25 -9.32
N VAL A 213 5.47 -5.76 -10.04
CA VAL A 213 5.39 -4.51 -10.80
C VAL A 213 5.50 -4.74 -12.31
N ASN A 214 5.00 -3.78 -13.07
CA ASN A 214 4.91 -3.91 -14.52
C ASN A 214 5.32 -2.63 -15.23
N GLN A 215 5.68 -2.77 -16.50
CA GLN A 215 5.68 -1.72 -17.49
C GLN A 215 4.39 -1.82 -18.32
N VAL A 216 3.71 -0.69 -18.52
CA VAL A 216 2.45 -0.61 -19.26
C VAL A 216 2.63 0.34 -20.43
N PHE A 217 2.38 -0.16 -21.64
CA PHE A 217 2.48 0.59 -22.90
C PHE A 217 1.09 0.95 -23.39
N PHE A 218 0.95 2.18 -23.89
CA PHE A 218 -0.26 2.68 -24.51
C PHE A 218 0.09 3.05 -25.97
N ASP A 219 -0.63 2.44 -26.90
CA ASP A 219 -0.51 2.65 -28.33
C ASP A 219 -1.90 2.95 -28.91
N ASP A 220 -2.16 4.23 -29.17
CA ASP A 220 -3.45 4.78 -29.62
C ASP A 220 -4.67 4.33 -28.77
N VAL A 221 -4.50 4.25 -27.46
CA VAL A 221 -5.57 3.82 -26.55
C VAL A 221 -6.66 4.87 -26.45
N ARG A 222 -7.87 4.52 -26.85
CA ARG A 222 -9.03 5.41 -26.81
C ARG A 222 -9.76 5.33 -25.47
N VAL A 223 -9.85 6.47 -24.77
CA VAL A 223 -10.52 6.57 -23.48
C VAL A 223 -11.57 7.66 -23.54
N PRO A 224 -12.84 7.37 -23.14
CA PRO A 224 -13.91 8.38 -23.15
C PRO A 224 -13.55 9.62 -22.30
N VAL A 225 -13.91 10.80 -22.78
CA VAL A 225 -13.67 12.08 -22.05
C VAL A 225 -14.34 12.06 -20.68
N GLU A 226 -15.47 11.38 -20.55
CA GLU A 226 -16.19 11.21 -19.30
C GLU A 226 -15.41 10.44 -18.21
N ASN A 227 -14.34 9.74 -18.57
CA ASN A 227 -13.44 9.05 -17.64
C ASN A 227 -12.38 9.99 -17.04
N ARG A 228 -12.33 11.28 -17.43
CA ARG A 228 -11.48 12.28 -16.79
C ARG A 228 -12.09 12.70 -15.46
N ILE A 229 -11.30 12.67 -14.40
CA ILE A 229 -11.70 13.20 -13.10
C ILE A 229 -11.47 14.71 -13.06
N GLY A 230 -12.53 15.46 -12.73
CA GLY A 230 -12.48 16.90 -12.58
C GLY A 230 -12.14 17.63 -13.89
N GLU A 231 -11.46 18.77 -13.77
CA GLU A 231 -11.11 19.64 -14.90
C GLU A 231 -9.83 19.20 -15.60
N GLU A 232 -9.75 19.39 -16.92
CA GLU A 232 -8.56 19.16 -17.71
C GLU A 232 -7.42 20.07 -17.27
N GLY A 233 -6.21 19.54 -17.20
CA GLY A 233 -5.03 20.28 -16.76
C GLY A 233 -4.87 20.37 -15.23
N LEU A 234 -5.84 19.97 -14.42
CA LEU A 234 -5.78 20.03 -12.95
C LEU A 234 -5.39 18.67 -12.29
N GLY A 235 -5.01 17.68 -13.07
CA GLY A 235 -4.64 16.35 -12.58
C GLY A 235 -3.51 16.34 -11.56
N TRP A 236 -2.59 17.33 -11.61
CA TRP A 236 -1.55 17.50 -10.57
C TRP A 236 -2.14 17.77 -9.19
N THR A 237 -3.19 18.58 -9.12
CA THR A 237 -3.91 18.86 -7.86
C THR A 237 -4.60 17.60 -7.32
N TYR A 238 -5.23 16.82 -8.20
CA TYR A 238 -5.88 15.57 -7.81
C TYR A 238 -4.88 14.50 -7.40
N GLY A 239 -3.75 14.42 -8.10
CA GLY A 239 -2.63 13.55 -7.75
C GLY A 239 -2.03 13.90 -6.38
N LYS A 240 -1.83 15.20 -6.06
CA LYS A 240 -1.36 15.61 -4.73
C LYS A 240 -2.34 15.23 -3.63
N TYR A 241 -3.63 15.44 -3.86
CA TYR A 241 -4.69 15.03 -2.92
C TYR A 241 -4.64 13.52 -2.63
N LEU A 242 -4.48 12.69 -3.68
CA LEU A 242 -4.30 11.25 -3.53
C LEU A 242 -3.09 10.90 -2.66
N LEU A 243 -1.95 11.56 -2.89
CA LEU A 243 -0.71 11.30 -2.14
C LEU A 243 -0.82 11.65 -0.65
N GLU A 244 -1.76 12.49 -0.23
CA GLU A 244 -2.05 12.74 1.19
C GLU A 244 -2.63 11.48 1.86
N PHE A 245 -3.50 10.74 1.17
CA PHE A 245 -4.05 9.47 1.67
C PHE A 245 -3.02 8.34 1.62
N GLU A 246 -2.21 8.26 0.57
CA GLU A 246 -1.13 7.27 0.45
C GLU A 246 -0.16 7.37 1.64
N ARG A 247 0.19 8.59 2.06
CA ARG A 247 1.17 8.84 3.13
C ARG A 247 0.57 8.88 4.53
N GLY A 248 -0.68 9.29 4.68
CA GLY A 248 -1.30 9.62 5.98
C GLY A 248 -2.17 8.54 6.61
N GLY A 249 -2.53 7.50 5.86
CA GLY A 249 -3.53 6.51 6.30
C GLY A 249 -2.94 5.22 6.89
N GLY A 250 -1.61 5.08 6.95
CA GLY A 250 -0.98 3.82 7.31
C GLY A 250 -0.79 3.67 8.82
N ILE A 251 -1.37 2.62 9.40
CA ILE A 251 -1.02 2.11 10.71
C ILE A 251 0.07 1.06 10.47
N ALA A 252 1.33 1.48 10.63
CA ALA A 252 2.50 0.66 10.30
C ALA A 252 3.03 -0.11 11.51
N ALA A 253 2.94 0.48 12.72
CA ALA A 253 3.57 -0.06 13.92
C ALA A 253 3.14 -1.51 14.21
N ALA A 254 1.86 -1.83 14.08
CA ALA A 254 1.36 -3.19 14.34
C ALA A 254 1.90 -4.22 13.32
N ARG A 255 2.07 -3.83 12.05
CA ARG A 255 2.67 -4.69 11.01
C ARG A 255 4.16 -4.89 11.25
N LEU A 256 4.88 -3.84 11.63
CA LEU A 256 6.30 -3.90 11.97
C LEU A 256 6.51 -4.80 13.21
N ARG A 257 5.67 -4.68 14.23
CA ARG A 257 5.70 -5.53 15.41
C ARG A 257 5.49 -7.01 15.06
N ARG A 258 4.56 -7.31 14.15
CA ARG A 258 4.39 -8.68 13.64
C ARG A 258 5.62 -9.15 12.85
N GLY A 259 6.23 -8.28 12.05
CA GLY A 259 7.49 -8.62 11.35
C GLY A 259 8.63 -8.91 12.33
N LEU A 260 8.75 -8.14 13.41
CA LEU A 260 9.73 -8.40 14.46
C LEU A 260 9.43 -9.70 15.22
N GLN A 261 8.14 -9.98 15.49
CA GLN A 261 7.72 -11.24 16.10
C GLN A 261 8.13 -12.45 15.23
N HIS A 262 8.02 -12.34 13.90
CA HIS A 262 8.50 -13.36 12.98
C HIS A 262 10.02 -13.60 13.11
N VAL A 263 10.82 -12.55 13.28
CA VAL A 263 12.27 -12.68 13.56
C VAL A 263 12.53 -13.46 14.86
N ILE A 264 11.74 -13.17 15.90
CA ILE A 264 11.82 -13.88 17.19
C ILE A 264 11.44 -15.36 17.02
N GLU A 265 10.41 -15.65 16.22
CA GLU A 265 10.00 -17.03 15.91
C GLU A 265 11.09 -17.78 15.15
N LEU A 266 11.75 -17.15 14.18
CA LEU A 266 12.92 -17.71 13.47
C LEU A 266 14.08 -18.02 14.42
N ALA A 267 14.40 -17.08 15.31
CA ALA A 267 15.51 -17.24 16.25
C ALA A 267 15.26 -18.30 17.34
N ASN A 268 13.98 -18.59 17.64
CA ASN A 268 13.57 -19.68 18.52
C ASN A 268 13.55 -21.06 17.82
N GLY A 269 13.67 -21.09 16.48
CA GLY A 269 13.67 -22.30 15.68
C GLY A 269 15.06 -22.92 15.52
N GLU A 270 15.22 -23.69 14.45
CA GLU A 270 16.48 -24.39 14.12
C GLU A 270 17.37 -23.59 13.14
N ALA A 271 17.07 -22.31 12.90
CA ALA A 271 17.84 -21.47 11.99
C ALA A 271 19.31 -21.39 12.43
N PRO A 272 20.29 -21.59 11.50
CA PRO A 272 21.69 -21.77 11.87
C PRO A 272 22.43 -20.47 12.22
N GLY A 273 21.76 -19.32 12.16
CA GLY A 273 22.37 -18.01 12.40
C GLY A 273 22.46 -17.64 13.88
N GLN A 274 21.76 -16.57 14.27
CA GLN A 274 21.77 -16.06 15.64
C GLN A 274 20.65 -16.67 16.47
N PRO A 275 20.94 -17.45 17.52
CA PRO A 275 19.92 -17.98 18.41
C PRO A 275 19.33 -16.90 19.32
N ILE A 276 18.11 -17.14 19.84
CA ILE A 276 17.36 -16.15 20.63
C ILE A 276 18.07 -15.73 21.93
N ASP A 277 18.92 -16.58 22.49
CA ASP A 277 19.70 -16.33 23.71
C ASP A 277 21.01 -15.56 23.46
N ASP A 278 21.34 -15.21 22.20
CA ASP A 278 22.46 -14.33 21.89
C ASP A 278 22.17 -12.89 22.41
N PRO A 279 22.98 -12.38 23.36
CA PRO A 279 22.78 -11.02 23.88
C PRO A 279 22.85 -9.92 22.80
N ALA A 280 23.61 -10.12 21.73
CA ALA A 280 23.71 -9.17 20.64
C ALA A 280 22.40 -9.13 19.82
N LEU A 281 21.76 -10.28 19.62
CA LEU A 281 20.43 -10.33 18.99
C LEU A 281 19.38 -9.67 19.89
N ALA A 282 19.36 -9.97 21.19
CA ALA A 282 18.42 -9.37 22.14
C ALA A 282 18.52 -7.83 22.16
N MET A 283 19.74 -7.29 22.09
CA MET A 283 19.95 -5.84 22.00
C MET A 283 19.37 -5.25 20.71
N LYS A 284 19.62 -5.85 19.55
CA LYS A 284 19.07 -5.40 18.26
C LYS A 284 17.53 -5.46 18.23
N ILE A 285 16.93 -6.50 18.81
CA ILE A 285 15.48 -6.63 18.95
C ILE A 285 14.94 -5.46 19.77
N SER A 286 15.56 -5.18 20.94
CA SER A 286 15.12 -4.09 21.82
C SER A 286 15.24 -2.71 21.18
N GLU A 287 16.28 -2.45 20.40
CA GLU A 287 16.44 -1.21 19.63
C GLU A 287 15.30 -1.03 18.61
N ILE A 288 14.94 -2.09 17.91
CA ILE A 288 13.82 -2.07 16.94
C ILE A 288 12.48 -1.92 17.67
N GLU A 289 12.27 -2.55 18.83
CA GLU A 289 11.07 -2.39 19.64
C GLU A 289 10.87 -0.94 20.08
N ILE A 290 11.93 -0.27 20.56
CA ILE A 290 11.89 1.16 20.92
C ILE A 290 11.48 2.02 19.72
N ASP A 291 12.01 1.75 18.54
CA ASP A 291 11.66 2.46 17.32
C ASP A 291 10.19 2.23 16.92
N ILE A 292 9.69 1.00 17.06
CA ILE A 292 8.28 0.67 16.80
C ILE A 292 7.37 1.38 17.81
N ASP A 293 7.72 1.39 19.10
CA ASP A 293 6.95 2.07 20.15
C ASP A 293 6.87 3.58 19.88
N ALA A 294 7.98 4.21 19.50
CA ALA A 294 8.00 5.62 19.14
C ALA A 294 7.11 5.92 17.92
N LEU A 295 7.09 5.01 16.91
CA LEU A 295 6.23 5.12 15.76
C LEU A 295 4.75 4.97 16.16
N GLU A 296 4.40 3.97 16.96
CA GLU A 296 3.04 3.71 17.44
C GLU A 296 2.49 4.90 18.24
N LEU A 297 3.29 5.48 19.14
CA LEU A 297 2.90 6.69 19.87
C LEU A 297 2.66 7.87 18.94
N THR A 298 3.43 7.97 17.85
CA THR A 298 3.23 9.01 16.83
C THR A 298 1.92 8.78 16.07
N GLU A 299 1.60 7.55 15.69
CA GLU A 299 0.32 7.18 15.07
C GLU A 299 -0.87 7.51 15.99
N LEU A 300 -0.79 7.19 17.29
CA LEU A 300 -1.81 7.50 18.26
C LEU A 300 -2.01 9.02 18.46
N ARG A 301 -0.93 9.81 18.39
CA ARG A 301 -1.02 11.28 18.41
C ARG A 301 -1.75 11.83 17.20
N ILE A 302 -1.46 11.29 16.00
CA ILE A 302 -2.17 11.65 14.76
C ILE A 302 -3.64 11.29 14.87
N MET A 303 -3.95 10.09 15.33
CA MET A 303 -5.33 9.66 15.56
C MET A 303 -6.07 10.63 16.49
N SER A 304 -5.46 11.00 17.62
CA SER A 304 -6.03 11.95 18.57
C SER A 304 -6.25 13.34 17.94
N ALA A 305 -5.32 13.82 17.13
CA ALA A 305 -5.45 15.07 16.41
C ALA A 305 -6.62 15.03 15.41
N LEU A 306 -6.76 13.95 14.65
CA LEU A 306 -7.87 13.75 13.72
C LEU A 306 -9.23 13.70 14.41
N GLN A 307 -9.33 13.09 15.61
CA GLN A 307 -10.55 13.06 16.40
C GLN A 307 -11.01 14.47 16.82
N THR A 308 -10.06 15.39 17.00
CA THR A 308 -10.34 16.78 17.37
C THR A 308 -10.43 17.71 16.15
N GLY A 309 -10.46 17.16 14.93
CA GLY A 309 -10.56 17.92 13.68
C GLY A 309 -9.27 18.66 13.28
N GLN A 310 -8.14 18.35 13.93
CA GLN A 310 -6.85 18.93 13.57
C GLN A 310 -6.21 18.19 12.40
N ASN A 311 -5.56 18.94 11.49
CA ASN A 311 -4.76 18.33 10.42
C ASN A 311 -3.36 17.98 10.95
N PRO A 312 -2.92 16.72 10.89
CA PRO A 312 -1.59 16.30 11.34
C PRO A 312 -0.44 16.84 10.47
N GLY A 313 -0.73 17.42 9.30
CA GLY A 313 0.27 18.07 8.44
C GLY A 313 1.35 17.11 7.93
N ALA A 314 2.60 17.57 7.94
CA ALA A 314 3.75 16.83 7.40
C ALA A 314 4.19 15.60 8.24
N VAL A 315 3.51 15.30 9.35
CA VAL A 315 3.85 14.13 10.20
C VAL A 315 3.68 12.81 9.41
N SER A 316 2.83 12.78 8.39
CA SER A 316 2.73 11.63 7.47
C SER A 316 4.05 11.29 6.78
N SER A 317 4.87 12.30 6.46
CA SER A 317 6.22 12.11 5.90
C SER A 317 7.18 11.46 6.91
N LEU A 318 7.07 11.83 8.20
CA LEU A 318 7.83 11.21 9.28
C LEU A 318 7.44 9.74 9.46
N LEU A 319 6.13 9.43 9.46
CA LEU A 319 5.66 8.04 9.55
C LEU A 319 6.20 7.20 8.40
N LYS A 320 6.10 7.69 7.15
CA LYS A 320 6.61 6.97 5.97
C LYS A 320 8.13 6.73 6.06
N LEU A 321 8.89 7.73 6.44
CA LEU A 321 10.33 7.65 6.59
C LEU A 321 10.71 6.56 7.62
N ARG A 322 10.18 6.67 8.85
CA ARG A 322 10.48 5.73 9.94
C ARG A 322 9.98 4.32 9.65
N ASN A 323 8.76 4.17 9.10
CA ASN A 323 8.26 2.86 8.68
C ASN A 323 9.22 2.16 7.71
N SER A 324 9.73 2.89 6.71
CA SER A 324 10.67 2.33 5.73
C SER A 324 11.99 1.88 6.37
N GLU A 325 12.54 2.68 7.28
CA GLU A 325 13.80 2.40 7.97
C GLU A 325 13.67 1.20 8.92
N ILE A 326 12.60 1.17 9.75
CA ILE A 326 12.34 0.08 10.69
C ILE A 326 12.08 -1.23 9.93
N LYS A 327 11.29 -1.19 8.82
CA LYS A 327 11.05 -2.38 7.97
C LYS A 327 12.37 -2.95 7.44
N GLN A 328 13.27 -2.10 6.99
CA GLN A 328 14.59 -2.55 6.51
C GLN A 328 15.47 -3.11 7.63
N ALA A 329 15.38 -2.56 8.85
CA ALA A 329 16.10 -3.11 10.00
C ALA A 329 15.57 -4.51 10.38
N ILE A 330 14.24 -4.70 10.44
CA ILE A 330 13.61 -5.99 10.73
C ILE A 330 14.02 -7.04 9.69
N THR A 331 13.89 -6.72 8.39
CA THR A 331 14.21 -7.70 7.33
C THR A 331 15.71 -8.01 7.28
N ARG A 332 16.57 -7.05 7.62
CA ARG A 332 18.00 -7.31 7.78
C ARG A 332 18.27 -8.25 8.95
N LEU A 333 17.62 -8.01 10.09
CA LEU A 333 17.80 -8.87 11.26
C LEU A 333 17.31 -10.29 10.99
N ALA A 334 16.23 -10.48 10.22
CA ALA A 334 15.75 -11.78 9.79
C ALA A 334 16.83 -12.55 9.00
N VAL A 335 17.52 -11.88 8.07
CA VAL A 335 18.65 -12.47 7.31
C VAL A 335 19.82 -12.82 8.22
N ASP A 336 20.15 -11.97 9.20
CA ASP A 336 21.22 -12.25 10.18
C ASP A 336 20.87 -13.49 11.02
N VAL A 337 19.60 -13.71 11.38
CA VAL A 337 19.10 -14.89 12.10
C VAL A 337 19.16 -16.15 11.25
N LEU A 338 18.82 -16.07 9.97
CA LEU A 338 18.93 -17.22 9.06
C LEU A 338 20.39 -17.68 8.85
N GLY A 339 21.35 -16.78 8.93
CA GLY A 339 22.75 -17.13 8.72
C GLY A 339 23.01 -17.76 7.33
N TYR A 340 23.50 -19.00 7.28
CA TYR A 340 23.83 -19.68 6.02
C TYR A 340 22.59 -20.06 5.19
N ASP A 341 21.44 -20.28 5.80
CA ASP A 341 20.20 -20.60 5.08
C ASP A 341 19.71 -19.42 4.25
N ALA A 342 20.13 -18.19 4.57
CA ALA A 342 19.90 -17.00 3.73
C ALA A 342 20.61 -17.06 2.36
N LEU A 343 21.55 -18.00 2.14
CA LEU A 343 22.20 -18.20 0.85
C LEU A 343 21.41 -19.13 -0.08
N VAL A 344 20.41 -19.83 0.45
CA VAL A 344 19.58 -20.76 -0.34
C VAL A 344 18.49 -19.96 -1.05
N TRP A 345 18.46 -20.08 -2.37
CA TRP A 345 17.43 -19.46 -3.21
C TRP A 345 16.37 -20.48 -3.61
N GLU A 346 15.15 -20.27 -3.12
CA GLU A 346 13.98 -21.06 -3.51
C GLU A 346 13.16 -20.29 -4.57
N PRO A 347 13.17 -20.77 -5.83
CA PRO A 347 12.56 -20.04 -6.95
C PRO A 347 11.02 -20.06 -6.90
N THR A 348 10.43 -21.02 -6.19
CA THR A 348 8.99 -21.20 -6.10
C THR A 348 8.53 -21.25 -4.65
N ARG A 349 7.58 -20.37 -4.32
CA ARG A 349 6.93 -20.29 -3.01
C ARG A 349 5.42 -20.38 -3.22
N PRO A 350 4.86 -21.60 -3.33
CA PRO A 350 3.42 -21.74 -3.58
C PRO A 350 2.63 -21.20 -2.40
N LEU A 351 1.70 -20.29 -2.69
CA LEU A 351 0.82 -19.69 -1.67
C LEU A 351 -0.10 -20.75 -1.03
N TYR A 352 -0.50 -21.73 -1.83
CA TYR A 352 -1.39 -22.82 -1.42
C TYR A 352 -0.82 -24.17 -1.80
N GLY A 353 -1.25 -25.23 -1.08
CA GLY A 353 -0.85 -26.61 -1.33
C GLY A 353 0.47 -26.99 -0.72
N LEU A 354 1.06 -28.11 -1.20
CA LEU A 354 2.29 -28.66 -0.66
C LEU A 354 3.51 -27.84 -1.11
N ASN A 355 4.29 -27.43 -0.13
CA ASN A 355 5.62 -26.89 -0.36
C ASN A 355 6.63 -28.03 -0.44
N ARG A 356 7.49 -28.01 -1.48
CA ARG A 356 8.60 -28.96 -1.69
C ARG A 356 9.96 -28.29 -1.56
N ALA A 357 10.00 -27.09 -0.97
CA ALA A 357 11.24 -26.36 -0.75
C ALA A 357 12.18 -27.13 0.19
N THR A 358 13.46 -26.82 0.07
CA THR A 358 14.51 -27.39 0.92
C THR A 358 14.47 -26.78 2.31
N LEU A 359 14.13 -25.49 2.40
CA LEU A 359 14.05 -24.74 3.67
C LEU A 359 12.69 -24.92 4.36
N PRO A 360 12.65 -24.78 5.68
CA PRO A 360 11.41 -24.61 6.43
C PRO A 360 10.55 -23.49 5.87
N GLU A 361 9.25 -23.67 5.90
CA GLU A 361 8.30 -22.73 5.29
C GLU A 361 8.39 -21.31 5.86
N ILE A 362 8.66 -21.19 7.15
CA ILE A 362 8.82 -19.90 7.85
C ILE A 362 10.02 -19.08 7.34
N GLU A 363 11.01 -19.73 6.74
CA GLU A 363 12.25 -19.11 6.25
C GLU A 363 12.12 -18.62 4.80
N LEU A 364 11.24 -19.23 4.00
CA LEU A 364 11.14 -19.00 2.56
C LEU A 364 10.91 -17.53 2.15
N PRO A 365 10.09 -16.72 2.84
CA PRO A 365 9.83 -15.34 2.45
C PRO A 365 10.94 -14.37 2.89
N VAL A 366 11.86 -14.77 3.78
CA VAL A 366 12.79 -13.86 4.46
C VAL A 366 13.72 -13.14 3.49
N VAL A 367 14.45 -13.88 2.66
CA VAL A 367 15.40 -13.27 1.70
C VAL A 367 14.70 -12.47 0.61
N PRO A 368 13.63 -12.98 -0.02
CA PRO A 368 12.83 -12.19 -0.95
C PRO A 368 12.28 -10.89 -0.34
N GLU A 369 11.77 -10.93 0.89
CA GLU A 369 11.26 -9.75 1.60
C GLU A 369 12.38 -8.76 1.93
N TYR A 370 13.54 -9.24 2.37
CA TYR A 370 14.72 -8.41 2.58
C TYR A 370 15.11 -7.66 1.29
N LEU A 371 15.20 -8.36 0.17
CA LEU A 371 15.56 -7.78 -1.13
C LEU A 371 14.49 -6.78 -1.60
N ASN A 372 13.21 -7.15 -1.55
CA ASN A 372 12.10 -6.27 -1.95
C ASN A 372 12.02 -5.01 -1.07
N SER A 373 12.28 -5.13 0.23
CA SER A 373 12.23 -4.01 1.15
C SER A 373 13.23 -2.88 0.84
N ARG A 374 14.27 -3.12 0.01
CA ARG A 374 15.20 -2.06 -0.44
C ARG A 374 14.49 -0.95 -1.21
N ALA A 375 13.39 -1.25 -1.87
CA ALA A 375 12.58 -0.27 -2.59
C ALA A 375 11.74 0.64 -1.67
N PHE A 376 11.52 0.29 -0.40
CA PHE A 376 10.70 1.06 0.55
C PHE A 376 11.22 2.48 0.80
N THR A 377 12.52 2.70 0.71
CA THR A 377 13.13 4.03 0.83
C THR A 377 13.10 4.84 -0.46
N ILE A 378 12.59 4.25 -1.56
CA ILE A 378 12.57 4.85 -2.90
C ILE A 378 11.14 5.21 -3.32
N PHE A 379 10.21 4.25 -3.32
CA PHE A 379 8.83 4.48 -3.76
C PHE A 379 7.98 5.23 -2.73
N GLY A 380 6.82 5.75 -3.15
CA GLY A 380 5.93 6.55 -2.28
C GLY A 380 6.57 7.88 -1.83
N GLY A 381 7.50 8.40 -2.62
CA GLY A 381 8.40 9.50 -2.30
C GLY A 381 9.64 9.03 -1.55
N SER A 382 10.83 9.28 -2.13
CA SER A 382 12.09 8.79 -1.54
C SER A 382 12.34 9.35 -0.14
N SER A 383 13.21 8.69 0.63
CA SER A 383 13.60 9.15 1.96
C SER A 383 14.11 10.58 1.96
N GLU A 384 14.82 11.02 0.89
CA GLU A 384 15.30 12.39 0.70
C GLU A 384 14.12 13.35 0.53
N VAL A 385 13.14 13.00 -0.31
CA VAL A 385 11.92 13.82 -0.50
C VAL A 385 11.13 13.94 0.82
N GLN A 386 11.02 12.85 1.60
CA GLN A 386 10.35 12.92 2.89
C GLN A 386 11.10 13.82 3.89
N ARG A 387 12.44 13.74 3.94
CA ARG A 387 13.26 14.62 4.78
C ARG A 387 13.13 16.08 4.36
N ASP A 388 13.10 16.38 3.05
CA ASP A 388 12.85 17.73 2.53
C ASP A 388 11.50 18.29 2.97
N ILE A 389 10.44 17.47 2.91
CA ILE A 389 9.11 17.88 3.35
C ILE A 389 9.10 18.16 4.85
N ILE A 390 9.73 17.30 5.66
CA ILE A 390 9.85 17.48 7.11
C ILE A 390 10.64 18.77 7.41
N ALA A 391 11.79 18.99 6.77
CA ALA A 391 12.61 20.18 6.96
C ALA A 391 11.82 21.45 6.68
N LYS A 392 11.12 21.51 5.55
CA LYS A 392 10.35 22.71 5.14
C LYS A 392 9.11 22.96 5.99
N LEU A 393 8.33 21.93 6.29
CA LEU A 393 7.01 22.11 6.89
C LEU A 393 6.97 21.91 8.40
N MET A 394 7.93 21.22 9.00
CA MET A 394 7.96 20.97 10.45
C MET A 394 9.09 21.75 11.14
N VAL A 395 10.21 21.97 10.47
CA VAL A 395 11.40 22.64 11.05
C VAL A 395 11.50 24.08 10.57
N GLY A 396 10.95 24.42 9.40
CA GLY A 396 10.98 25.78 8.84
C GLY A 396 12.32 26.14 8.15
N LEU A 397 13.01 25.12 7.62
CA LEU A 397 14.28 25.27 6.88
C LEU A 397 14.06 25.40 5.37
#